data_65feaba78894167fdc7f91d332c7f03f
#
_entry.id   65feaba78894167fdc7f91d332c7f03f
#
_cell.length_a   1.000
_cell.length_b   1.000
_cell.length_c   1.000
_cell.angle_alpha   90.00
_cell.angle_beta   90.00
_cell.angle_gamma   90.00
#
_symmetry.space_group_name_H-M   'P 1'
#
loop_
_entity.id
_entity.type
_entity.pdbx_description
1 polymer ?
#
loop_
_entity_poly.entity_id
_entity_poly.type
_entity_poly.pdbx_seq_one_letter_code
_entity_poly.pdbx_strand_id
1 'polypeptide(L)'
;EIIEIQTSEVPNFFPEIGINKMEKEKMEPGMHALDIHFANFGKFRSAPIIFDDNGQIRWYLDLSFHKAMVGPFQKIKNGNILVAGRNTIYEFDMIGKLLVMTKINSNYGIHHDVLELPNEDLLICVGKRDGYIEKDGKTILSDNDFMIHFDRRQSKIIKEWDLAKHLDVDRDVAIDKAQRVFGDGDWLHMNSLDFNGRDSTIIVSGRNQGLIKVTWDDKLKWIMAPKQKWGKSGRKGRGYNTKPYLLTAINKEGEPYNKDVQNGITSAKDFDFPWGPHAPYLLPNGNLIVFDNGPFRNYNNETQYSRAVEYQVDEKNKTFKQVWEYGKDRGFNLFSPIVSDVDLLPYTKNILVTSGFISPRNVHRAKIVEVSPENNKEVFEATIFFKNTNRDFNKPGWGQADVLYRAERMELKY
;
A
#
# COMPACT_ATOMS: atom_id res chain seq x y z
N GLU A 1 23.27 33.92 -0.96
CA GLU A 1 24.27 33.05 -1.57
C GLU A 1 23.57 32.10 -2.54
N ILE A 2 23.94 32.15 -3.82
CA ILE A 2 23.38 31.23 -4.84
C ILE A 2 24.34 30.05 -4.90
N ILE A 3 23.86 28.86 -4.60
CA ILE A 3 24.62 27.62 -4.75
C ILE A 3 24.17 26.99 -6.08
N GLU A 4 25.04 26.97 -7.08
CA GLU A 4 24.84 26.19 -8.29
C GLU A 4 25.25 24.74 -8.04
N ILE A 5 24.31 23.82 -8.17
CA ILE A 5 24.57 22.38 -8.11
C ILE A 5 24.46 21.84 -9.52
N GLN A 6 25.56 21.37 -10.08
CA GLN A 6 25.54 20.61 -11.33
C GLN A 6 25.10 19.19 -11.04
N THR A 7 23.93 18.81 -11.56
CA THR A 7 23.39 17.45 -11.45
C THR A 7 23.87 16.60 -12.62
N SER A 8 24.00 15.28 -12.41
CA SER A 8 24.24 14.33 -13.50
C SER A 8 23.00 14.24 -14.42
N GLU A 9 23.20 13.78 -15.65
CA GLU A 9 22.09 13.47 -16.55
C GLU A 9 21.17 12.42 -15.95
N VAL A 10 19.87 12.56 -16.24
CA VAL A 10 18.87 11.58 -15.83
C VAL A 10 19.17 10.25 -16.53
N PRO A 11 19.25 9.13 -15.80
CA PRO A 11 19.51 7.82 -16.40
C PRO A 11 18.52 7.50 -17.53
N ASN A 12 18.99 7.00 -18.66
CA ASN A 12 18.21 6.79 -19.86
C ASN A 12 17.08 5.75 -19.72
N PHE A 13 17.15 4.91 -18.68
CA PHE A 13 16.11 3.93 -18.34
C PHE A 13 15.00 4.46 -17.45
N PHE A 14 15.12 5.69 -16.93
CA PHE A 14 14.05 6.31 -16.15
C PHE A 14 12.82 6.53 -17.03
N PRO A 15 11.60 6.48 -16.45
CA PRO A 15 10.37 6.61 -17.20
C PRO A 15 10.23 8.00 -17.84
N GLU A 16 9.44 8.06 -18.88
CA GLU A 16 8.91 9.32 -19.41
C GLU A 16 7.60 9.66 -18.69
N ILE A 17 7.39 10.93 -18.40
CA ILE A 17 6.22 11.41 -17.67
C ILE A 17 5.43 12.32 -18.58
N GLY A 18 4.23 11.88 -18.97
CA GLY A 18 3.32 12.65 -19.79
C GLY A 18 2.24 13.28 -18.93
N ILE A 19 2.10 14.61 -18.98
CA ILE A 19 1.02 15.33 -18.31
C ILE A 19 -0.23 15.27 -19.19
N ASN A 20 -1.30 14.65 -18.68
CA ASN A 20 -2.55 14.47 -19.40
C ASN A 20 -3.56 15.57 -19.07
N LYS A 21 -3.53 16.05 -17.83
CA LYS A 21 -4.41 17.13 -17.34
C LYS A 21 -3.72 17.94 -16.26
N MET A 22 -3.98 19.25 -16.23
CA MET A 22 -3.48 20.15 -15.20
C MET A 22 -4.39 21.38 -15.06
N GLU A 23 -5.01 21.52 -13.89
CA GLU A 23 -5.76 22.72 -13.46
C GLU A 23 -5.02 23.35 -12.27
N LYS A 24 -3.91 24.02 -12.55
CA LYS A 24 -2.89 24.43 -11.57
C LYS A 24 -3.45 25.10 -10.31
N GLU A 25 -4.44 25.97 -10.47
CA GLU A 25 -5.06 26.71 -9.36
C GLU A 25 -5.91 25.83 -8.41
N LYS A 26 -6.16 24.58 -8.81
CA LYS A 26 -6.95 23.62 -8.03
C LYS A 26 -6.15 22.44 -7.51
N MET A 27 -4.89 22.36 -7.93
CA MET A 27 -3.98 21.30 -7.52
C MET A 27 -3.36 21.60 -6.17
N GLU A 28 -2.98 20.55 -5.48
CA GLU A 28 -2.11 20.66 -4.31
C GLU A 28 -0.78 21.30 -4.70
N PRO A 29 -0.27 22.29 -3.94
CA PRO A 29 1.04 22.87 -4.20
C PRO A 29 2.16 21.85 -4.01
N GLY A 30 3.31 22.09 -4.65
CA GLY A 30 4.50 21.24 -4.54
C GLY A 30 4.81 20.44 -5.81
N MET A 31 5.70 19.48 -5.70
CA MET A 31 6.13 18.58 -6.76
C MET A 31 5.61 17.17 -6.52
N HIS A 32 5.65 16.32 -7.53
CA HIS A 32 5.26 14.92 -7.43
C HIS A 32 6.48 14.05 -7.14
N ALA A 33 6.45 13.34 -6.03
CA ALA A 33 7.45 12.35 -5.68
C ALA A 33 6.92 10.93 -5.99
N LEU A 34 7.75 10.12 -6.63
CA LEU A 34 7.42 8.77 -7.07
C LEU A 34 8.39 7.77 -6.46
N ASP A 35 7.88 6.70 -5.86
CA ASP A 35 8.68 5.54 -5.43
C ASP A 35 8.67 4.47 -6.52
N ILE A 36 9.69 4.47 -7.37
CA ILE A 36 9.77 3.57 -8.52
C ILE A 36 10.69 2.39 -8.23
N HIS A 37 10.18 1.20 -8.50
CA HIS A 37 10.95 -0.03 -8.46
C HIS A 37 11.20 -0.55 -9.88
N PHE A 38 12.48 -0.77 -10.20
CA PHE A 38 12.92 -1.21 -11.52
C PHE A 38 13.14 -2.72 -11.57
N ALA A 39 12.64 -3.34 -12.63
CA ALA A 39 12.93 -4.72 -12.96
C ALA A 39 14.22 -4.80 -13.79
N ASN A 40 15.15 -5.68 -13.38
CA ASN A 40 16.30 -6.10 -14.18
C ASN A 40 17.31 -5.02 -14.63
N PHE A 41 17.41 -3.87 -13.98
CA PHE A 41 18.40 -2.84 -14.30
C PHE A 41 19.66 -2.89 -13.43
N GLY A 42 20.36 -4.02 -13.44
CA GLY A 42 21.69 -4.10 -12.84
C GLY A 42 21.75 -3.67 -11.39
N LYS A 43 22.34 -2.50 -11.13
CA LYS A 43 22.50 -1.94 -9.78
C LYS A 43 21.25 -1.20 -9.27
N PHE A 44 20.48 -0.59 -10.16
CA PHE A 44 19.29 0.17 -9.78
C PHE A 44 18.10 -0.78 -9.61
N ARG A 45 17.61 -0.88 -8.38
CA ARG A 45 16.41 -1.66 -8.03
C ARG A 45 15.26 -0.77 -7.61
N SER A 46 15.55 0.40 -7.05
CA SER A 46 14.61 1.42 -6.63
C SER A 46 15.25 2.79 -6.83
N ALA A 47 14.47 3.77 -7.19
CA ALA A 47 14.86 5.17 -7.17
C ALA A 47 13.63 6.04 -6.89
N PRO A 48 13.58 6.73 -5.75
CA PRO A 48 12.67 7.85 -5.60
C PRO A 48 13.01 8.95 -6.61
N ILE A 49 11.98 9.46 -7.28
CA ILE A 49 12.09 10.49 -8.32
C ILE A 49 11.14 11.63 -7.98
N ILE A 50 11.57 12.87 -8.17
CA ILE A 50 10.69 14.04 -8.07
C ILE A 50 10.62 14.72 -9.44
N PHE A 51 9.42 15.03 -9.90
CA PHE A 51 9.18 15.74 -11.15
C PHE A 51 8.28 16.96 -10.98
N ASP A 52 8.43 17.91 -11.88
CA ASP A 52 7.67 19.15 -11.90
C ASP A 52 6.37 19.06 -12.72
N ASP A 53 5.60 20.14 -12.73
CA ASP A 53 4.33 20.25 -13.45
C ASP A 53 4.46 20.04 -14.99
N ASN A 54 5.67 20.07 -15.53
CA ASN A 54 5.94 19.80 -16.96
C ASN A 54 6.34 18.34 -17.23
N GLY A 55 6.34 17.49 -16.20
CA GLY A 55 6.80 16.10 -16.30
C GLY A 55 8.32 15.94 -16.33
N GLN A 56 9.07 17.03 -16.04
CA GLN A 56 10.53 16.96 -16.04
C GLN A 56 11.04 16.46 -14.70
N ILE A 57 11.88 15.42 -14.71
CA ILE A 57 12.53 14.90 -13.51
C ILE A 57 13.52 15.95 -13.04
N ARG A 58 13.33 16.42 -11.81
CA ARG A 58 14.16 17.47 -11.19
C ARG A 58 15.11 16.93 -10.12
N TRP A 59 14.78 15.78 -9.58
CA TRP A 59 15.59 15.15 -8.55
C TRP A 59 15.35 13.63 -8.54
N TYR A 60 16.35 12.87 -8.15
CA TYR A 60 16.22 11.45 -7.81
C TYR A 60 17.24 11.06 -6.75
N LEU A 61 16.89 10.04 -5.96
CA LEU A 61 17.80 9.46 -4.98
C LEU A 61 18.50 8.24 -5.58
N ASP A 62 19.83 8.29 -5.66
CA ASP A 62 20.63 7.14 -6.11
C ASP A 62 20.76 6.09 -5.00
N LEU A 63 20.03 5.00 -5.13
CA LEU A 63 20.07 3.84 -4.25
C LEU A 63 20.84 2.66 -4.85
N SER A 64 21.69 2.89 -5.86
CA SER A 64 22.46 1.85 -6.57
C SER A 64 23.45 1.09 -5.69
N PHE A 65 23.82 1.65 -4.53
CA PHE A 65 24.65 0.98 -3.53
C PHE A 65 23.91 -0.19 -2.84
N HIS A 66 22.58 -0.22 -2.89
CA HIS A 66 21.75 -1.26 -2.30
C HIS A 66 21.26 -2.25 -3.36
N LYS A 67 21.68 -3.53 -3.26
CA LYS A 67 21.39 -4.56 -4.26
C LYS A 67 19.98 -5.14 -4.20
N ALA A 68 19.16 -4.75 -3.23
CA ALA A 68 17.76 -5.15 -3.10
C ALA A 68 16.85 -3.97 -3.39
N MET A 69 15.57 -4.25 -3.58
CA MET A 69 14.56 -3.20 -3.58
C MET A 69 14.54 -2.55 -2.20
N VAL A 70 14.48 -1.24 -2.16
CA VAL A 70 14.31 -0.40 -0.98
C VAL A 70 13.08 0.46 -1.20
N GLY A 71 12.26 0.53 -0.19
CA GLY A 71 11.01 1.29 -0.15
C GLY A 71 10.29 1.03 1.18
N PRO A 72 9.24 1.76 1.48
CA PRO A 72 8.78 2.92 0.73
C PRO A 72 9.70 4.13 0.91
N PHE A 73 9.66 5.04 -0.05
CA PHE A 73 10.15 6.39 0.09
C PHE A 73 9.15 7.19 0.93
N GLN A 74 9.64 7.89 1.94
CA GLN A 74 8.81 8.71 2.81
C GLN A 74 9.58 9.96 3.25
N LYS A 75 8.95 11.13 3.14
CA LYS A 75 9.43 12.34 3.82
C LYS A 75 8.99 12.31 5.27
N ILE A 76 9.94 12.31 6.19
CA ILE A 76 9.67 12.26 7.64
C ILE A 76 9.61 13.67 8.24
N LYS A 77 9.14 13.79 9.48
CA LYS A 77 8.84 15.07 10.15
C LYS A 77 10.00 16.05 10.20
N ASN A 78 11.21 15.56 10.34
CA ASN A 78 12.40 16.41 10.36
C ASN A 78 12.80 16.96 8.97
N GLY A 79 12.05 16.63 7.92
CA GLY A 79 12.26 17.03 6.53
C GLY A 79 13.18 16.12 5.73
N ASN A 80 13.75 15.10 6.34
CA ASN A 80 14.61 14.13 5.69
C ASN A 80 13.79 13.07 4.95
N ILE A 81 14.49 12.27 4.15
CA ILE A 81 13.92 11.14 3.39
C ILE A 81 14.30 9.85 4.09
N LEU A 82 13.31 9.01 4.36
CA LEU A 82 13.49 7.67 4.88
C LEU A 82 13.19 6.65 3.79
N VAL A 83 14.08 5.66 3.65
CA VAL A 83 13.87 4.45 2.86
C VAL A 83 14.35 3.24 3.63
N ALA A 84 13.75 2.08 3.42
CA ALA A 84 14.13 0.88 4.13
C ALA A 84 14.07 -0.36 3.23
N GLY A 85 14.88 -1.35 3.53
CA GLY A 85 14.83 -2.61 2.80
C GLY A 85 15.71 -3.69 3.42
N ARG A 86 15.35 -4.94 3.21
CA ARG A 86 15.92 -6.09 3.91
C ARG A 86 15.84 -5.93 5.43
N ASN A 87 16.93 -5.53 6.08
CA ASN A 87 16.99 -5.27 7.51
C ASN A 87 17.67 -3.93 7.83
N THR A 88 17.64 -2.98 6.89
CA THR A 88 18.35 -1.71 7.04
C THR A 88 17.41 -0.55 6.75
N ILE A 89 17.47 0.46 7.59
CA ILE A 89 16.76 1.74 7.47
C ILE A 89 17.81 2.81 7.15
N TYR A 90 17.52 3.63 6.15
CA TYR A 90 18.35 4.71 5.69
C TYR A 90 17.62 6.04 5.83
N GLU A 91 18.33 7.07 6.27
CA GLU A 91 17.84 8.44 6.32
C GLU A 91 18.77 9.34 5.51
N PHE A 92 18.21 10.09 4.57
CA PHE A 92 18.92 11.02 3.71
C PHE A 92 18.39 12.42 3.92
N ASP A 93 19.26 13.44 3.72
CA ASP A 93 18.74 14.79 3.53
C ASP A 93 18.14 14.98 2.11
N MET A 94 17.53 16.14 1.89
CA MET A 94 16.90 16.46 0.61
C MET A 94 17.86 16.62 -0.57
N ILE A 95 19.17 16.68 -0.34
CA ILE A 95 20.18 16.67 -1.41
C ILE A 95 20.78 15.28 -1.66
N GLY A 96 20.25 14.25 -0.98
CA GLY A 96 20.65 12.84 -1.18
C GLY A 96 21.87 12.40 -0.37
N LYS A 97 22.31 13.19 0.61
CA LYS A 97 23.40 12.79 1.51
C LYS A 97 22.86 11.80 2.56
N LEU A 98 23.49 10.64 2.67
CA LEU A 98 23.19 9.67 3.71
C LEU A 98 23.58 10.23 5.09
N LEU A 99 22.59 10.35 5.97
CA LEU A 99 22.75 10.86 7.34
C LEU A 99 22.79 9.72 8.36
N VAL A 100 21.87 8.76 8.22
CA VAL A 100 21.74 7.64 9.17
C VAL A 100 21.56 6.33 8.40
N MET A 101 22.23 5.30 8.90
CA MET A 101 22.05 3.92 8.46
C MET A 101 21.92 3.03 9.69
N THR A 102 20.74 2.46 9.91
CA THR A 102 20.46 1.61 11.06
C THR A 102 20.03 0.21 10.60
N LYS A 103 20.64 -0.82 11.22
CA LYS A 103 20.25 -2.21 10.96
C LYS A 103 19.34 -2.70 12.08
N ILE A 104 18.23 -3.32 11.72
CA ILE A 104 17.42 -4.09 12.65
C ILE A 104 17.96 -5.53 12.76
N ASN A 105 17.49 -6.27 13.76
CA ASN A 105 17.88 -7.67 13.95
C ASN A 105 17.66 -8.48 12.67
N SER A 106 18.66 -9.27 12.26
CA SER A 106 18.67 -10.05 11.02
C SER A 106 17.62 -11.17 10.97
N ASN A 107 16.92 -11.45 12.08
CA ASN A 107 15.76 -12.35 12.08
C ASN A 107 14.56 -11.74 11.33
N TYR A 108 14.54 -10.40 11.15
CA TYR A 108 13.50 -9.70 10.46
C TYR A 108 13.94 -9.23 9.07
N GLY A 109 13.02 -9.31 8.12
CA GLY A 109 13.14 -8.71 6.81
C GLY A 109 12.09 -7.61 6.63
N ILE A 110 12.52 -6.37 6.43
CA ILE A 110 11.64 -5.23 6.15
C ILE A 110 11.04 -5.39 4.76
N HIS A 111 9.73 -5.20 4.67
CA HIS A 111 9.02 -5.20 3.40
C HIS A 111 7.88 -4.17 3.39
N HIS A 112 7.42 -3.80 2.21
CA HIS A 112 6.24 -3.03 1.89
C HIS A 112 6.10 -1.68 2.59
N ASP A 113 6.10 -1.60 3.93
CA ASP A 113 5.76 -0.35 4.61
C ASP A 113 6.59 -0.05 5.86
N VAL A 114 6.91 1.24 6.02
CA VAL A 114 7.52 1.82 7.21
C VAL A 114 6.79 3.12 7.48
N LEU A 115 6.14 3.24 8.62
CA LEU A 115 5.35 4.39 9.02
C LEU A 115 6.01 5.13 10.18
N GLU A 116 6.25 6.45 10.03
CA GLU A 116 6.72 7.28 11.13
C GLU A 116 5.57 7.60 12.10
N LEU A 117 5.77 7.25 13.36
CA LEU A 117 4.82 7.50 14.44
C LEU A 117 4.89 8.95 14.95
N PRO A 118 3.87 9.44 15.70
CA PRO A 118 3.89 10.79 16.29
C PRO A 118 5.11 11.12 17.15
N ASN A 119 5.72 10.14 17.79
CA ASN A 119 6.92 10.26 18.61
C ASN A 119 8.24 10.07 17.83
N GLU A 120 8.18 10.02 16.48
CA GLU A 120 9.30 9.79 15.56
C GLU A 120 9.86 8.37 15.54
N ASP A 121 9.30 7.44 16.30
CA ASP A 121 9.58 6.02 16.15
C ASP A 121 8.98 5.47 14.86
N LEU A 122 9.29 4.22 14.52
CA LEU A 122 8.79 3.59 13.31
C LEU A 122 7.92 2.39 13.62
N LEU A 123 6.81 2.28 12.90
CA LEU A 123 6.03 1.06 12.77
C LEU A 123 6.38 0.43 11.42
N ILE A 124 6.82 -0.83 11.42
CA ILE A 124 7.46 -1.44 10.25
C ILE A 124 6.81 -2.79 9.95
N CYS A 125 6.43 -3.02 8.68
CA CYS A 125 6.06 -4.34 8.18
C CYS A 125 7.30 -5.23 8.06
N VAL A 126 7.26 -6.41 8.64
CA VAL A 126 8.39 -7.35 8.61
C VAL A 126 7.95 -8.80 8.38
N GLY A 127 8.74 -9.53 7.61
CA GLY A 127 8.78 -10.99 7.63
C GLY A 127 9.72 -11.47 8.72
N LYS A 128 9.51 -12.67 9.25
CA LYS A 128 10.31 -13.26 10.32
C LYS A 128 10.84 -14.63 9.92
N ARG A 129 12.16 -14.85 10.01
CA ARG A 129 12.80 -16.09 9.53
C ARG A 129 12.36 -17.35 10.24
N ASP A 130 11.87 -17.24 11.48
CA ASP A 130 11.34 -18.33 12.30
C ASP A 130 9.80 -18.25 12.47
N GLY A 131 9.15 -17.44 11.62
CA GLY A 131 7.70 -17.33 11.59
C GLY A 131 7.06 -18.44 10.77
N TYR A 132 6.58 -19.51 11.40
CA TYR A 132 5.93 -20.64 10.74
C TYR A 132 4.44 -20.70 11.03
N ILE A 133 3.67 -21.21 10.06
CA ILE A 133 2.26 -21.59 10.21
C ILE A 133 2.11 -23.09 9.97
N GLU A 134 1.07 -23.70 10.53
CA GLU A 134 0.62 -25.06 10.18
C GLU A 134 -0.58 -24.93 9.24
N LYS A 135 -0.47 -25.45 8.03
CA LYS A 135 -1.53 -25.46 7.02
C LYS A 135 -1.58 -26.80 6.32
N ASP A 136 -2.77 -27.42 6.25
CA ASP A 136 -2.98 -28.74 5.64
C ASP A 136 -1.98 -29.80 6.16
N GLY A 137 -1.68 -29.77 7.49
CA GLY A 137 -0.75 -30.69 8.13
C GLY A 137 0.73 -30.46 7.83
N LYS A 138 1.08 -29.34 7.18
CA LYS A 138 2.45 -28.95 6.85
C LYS A 138 2.86 -27.71 7.64
N THR A 139 4.12 -27.69 8.07
CA THR A 139 4.77 -26.48 8.61
C THR A 139 5.35 -25.68 7.46
N ILE A 140 4.90 -24.44 7.30
CA ILE A 140 5.27 -23.56 6.18
C ILE A 140 5.83 -22.28 6.77
N LEU A 141 6.94 -21.76 6.21
CA LEU A 141 7.44 -20.42 6.56
C LEU A 141 6.40 -19.40 6.13
N SER A 142 6.00 -18.54 7.07
CA SER A 142 5.05 -17.48 6.85
C SER A 142 5.77 -16.21 6.47
N ASP A 143 5.28 -15.56 5.43
CA ASP A 143 5.82 -14.30 4.95
C ASP A 143 4.82 -13.16 5.21
N ASN A 144 5.35 -11.95 5.45
CA ASN A 144 4.60 -10.70 5.43
C ASN A 144 3.42 -10.63 6.43
N ASP A 145 3.60 -11.12 7.67
CA ASP A 145 2.53 -11.18 8.67
C ASP A 145 2.92 -10.68 10.08
N PHE A 146 4.09 -10.07 10.21
CA PHE A 146 4.53 -9.40 11.43
C PHE A 146 4.68 -7.90 11.22
N MET A 147 4.50 -7.13 12.28
CA MET A 147 4.92 -5.73 12.35
C MET A 147 5.67 -5.47 13.65
N ILE A 148 6.58 -4.51 13.62
CA ILE A 148 7.41 -4.13 14.78
C ILE A 148 7.32 -2.63 15.04
N HIS A 149 7.41 -2.25 16.32
CA HIS A 149 7.68 -0.90 16.77
C HIS A 149 9.17 -0.75 17.00
N PHE A 150 9.81 0.15 16.28
CA PHE A 150 11.24 0.40 16.33
C PHE A 150 11.51 1.79 16.90
N ASP A 151 12.17 1.84 18.07
CA ASP A 151 12.69 3.07 18.67
C ASP A 151 13.93 3.52 17.90
N ARG A 152 13.81 4.64 17.15
CA ARG A 152 14.90 5.17 16.33
C ARG A 152 16.06 5.68 17.15
N ARG A 153 15.81 6.26 18.32
CA ARG A 153 16.83 6.87 19.18
C ARG A 153 17.71 5.82 19.84
N GLN A 154 17.08 4.72 20.28
CA GLN A 154 17.79 3.61 20.91
C GLN A 154 18.22 2.53 19.90
N SER A 155 17.80 2.63 18.64
CA SER A 155 18.01 1.62 17.59
C SER A 155 17.55 0.24 18.04
N LYS A 156 16.35 0.16 18.66
CA LYS A 156 15.86 -1.05 19.30
C LYS A 156 14.40 -1.36 18.90
N ILE A 157 14.12 -2.64 18.67
CA ILE A 157 12.76 -3.16 18.58
C ILE A 157 12.19 -3.23 20.00
N ILE A 158 11.09 -2.53 20.26
CA ILE A 158 10.45 -2.47 21.58
C ILE A 158 9.12 -3.21 21.63
N LYS A 159 8.53 -3.51 20.46
CA LYS A 159 7.31 -4.31 20.38
C LYS A 159 7.21 -5.06 19.05
N GLU A 160 6.56 -6.22 19.09
CA GLU A 160 6.21 -7.03 17.93
C GLU A 160 4.73 -7.38 18.00
N TRP A 161 4.05 -7.37 16.86
CA TRP A 161 2.72 -7.94 16.66
C TRP A 161 2.83 -9.10 15.67
N ASP A 162 2.20 -10.19 16.02
CA ASP A 162 2.04 -11.40 15.23
C ASP A 162 0.58 -11.47 14.76
N LEU A 163 0.31 -11.08 13.51
CA LEU A 163 -1.06 -11.01 12.97
C LEU A 163 -1.74 -12.39 12.90
N ALA A 164 -0.96 -13.48 12.85
CA ALA A 164 -1.52 -14.83 12.88
C ALA A 164 -2.19 -15.18 14.21
N LYS A 165 -1.84 -14.50 15.32
CA LYS A 165 -2.58 -14.65 16.60
C LYS A 165 -4.04 -14.23 16.47
N HIS A 166 -4.33 -13.31 15.54
CA HIS A 166 -5.62 -12.65 15.38
C HIS A 166 -6.43 -13.13 14.19
N LEU A 167 -5.78 -13.70 13.19
CA LEU A 167 -6.39 -14.01 11.91
C LEU A 167 -6.36 -15.52 11.62
N ASP A 168 -7.23 -15.94 10.74
CA ASP A 168 -7.34 -17.31 10.26
C ASP A 168 -6.33 -17.55 9.13
N VAL A 169 -5.26 -18.25 9.42
CA VAL A 169 -4.19 -18.56 8.46
C VAL A 169 -4.62 -19.59 7.40
N ASP A 170 -5.67 -20.36 7.69
CA ASP A 170 -6.22 -21.37 6.77
C ASP A 170 -7.23 -20.77 5.78
N ARG A 171 -7.66 -19.51 6.01
CA ARG A 171 -8.60 -18.85 5.10
C ARG A 171 -8.00 -18.67 3.72
N ASP A 172 -8.57 -19.37 2.76
CA ASP A 172 -8.12 -19.42 1.37
C ASP A 172 -9.28 -19.09 0.43
N VAL A 173 -9.48 -17.82 0.12
CA VAL A 173 -10.68 -17.40 -0.64
C VAL A 173 -10.44 -16.42 -1.75
N ALA A 174 -9.48 -15.54 -1.61
CA ALA A 174 -9.54 -14.31 -2.39
C ALA A 174 -8.58 -14.28 -3.58
N ILE A 175 -7.61 -15.18 -3.66
CA ILE A 175 -6.55 -15.04 -4.66
C ILE A 175 -6.26 -16.40 -5.25
N ASP A 176 -6.18 -16.43 -6.58
CA ASP A 176 -5.66 -17.56 -7.31
C ASP A 176 -4.29 -17.95 -6.72
N LYS A 177 -4.17 -19.23 -6.34
CA LYS A 177 -2.93 -19.79 -5.81
C LYS A 177 -1.73 -19.53 -6.73
N ALA A 178 -1.96 -19.45 -8.04
CA ALA A 178 -0.95 -19.10 -9.04
C ALA A 178 -0.42 -17.65 -8.90
N GLN A 179 -1.12 -16.76 -8.22
CA GLN A 179 -0.71 -15.37 -8.02
C GLN A 179 -0.12 -15.09 -6.63
N ARG A 180 -0.06 -16.07 -5.75
CA ARG A 180 0.70 -15.97 -4.50
C ARG A 180 2.18 -16.02 -4.82
N VAL A 181 2.84 -14.88 -4.70
CA VAL A 181 4.25 -14.70 -5.06
C VAL A 181 5.15 -15.64 -4.25
N PHE A 182 4.77 -15.94 -3.00
CA PHE A 182 5.55 -16.74 -2.04
C PHE A 182 4.84 -18.04 -1.63
N GLY A 183 3.85 -18.51 -2.40
CA GLY A 183 3.13 -19.75 -2.12
C GLY A 183 2.19 -19.68 -0.92
N ASP A 184 1.99 -20.83 -0.24
CA ASP A 184 1.02 -20.96 0.85
C ASP A 184 1.38 -20.16 2.12
N GLY A 185 2.65 -19.77 2.29
CA GLY A 185 3.13 -18.92 3.38
C GLY A 185 2.69 -17.46 3.27
N ASP A 186 2.30 -17.02 2.07
CA ASP A 186 1.83 -15.66 1.78
C ASP A 186 0.32 -15.51 2.03
N TRP A 187 -0.15 -15.96 3.17
CA TRP A 187 -1.57 -16.03 3.51
C TRP A 187 -2.20 -14.66 3.80
N LEU A 188 -1.44 -13.71 4.36
CA LEU A 188 -1.89 -12.36 4.69
C LEU A 188 -1.44 -11.34 3.64
N HIS A 189 -0.16 -11.37 3.27
CA HIS A 189 0.49 -10.37 2.43
C HIS A 189 0.24 -8.95 2.94
N MET A 190 0.71 -8.68 4.16
CA MET A 190 0.63 -7.33 4.73
C MET A 190 1.45 -6.36 3.89
N ASN A 191 0.81 -5.29 3.41
CA ASN A 191 1.42 -4.39 2.44
C ASN A 191 1.40 -2.91 2.83
N SER A 192 0.61 -2.53 3.82
CA SER A 192 0.61 -1.16 4.33
C SER A 192 -0.03 -1.05 5.71
N LEU A 193 0.32 0.02 6.40
CA LEU A 193 -0.08 0.34 7.76
C LEU A 193 -0.59 1.78 7.84
N ASP A 194 -1.53 2.02 8.74
CA ASP A 194 -1.85 3.37 9.21
C ASP A 194 -2.03 3.38 10.73
N PHE A 195 -1.69 4.48 11.37
CA PHE A 195 -1.76 4.62 12.83
C PHE A 195 -2.75 5.69 13.25
N ASN A 196 -3.77 5.27 13.97
CA ASN A 196 -4.72 6.19 14.59
C ASN A 196 -4.22 6.67 15.96
N GLY A 197 -3.63 7.85 16.00
CA GLY A 197 -3.17 8.45 17.26
C GLY A 197 -4.28 8.83 18.25
N ARG A 198 -5.56 8.87 17.83
CA ARG A 198 -6.69 9.24 18.71
C ARG A 198 -7.06 8.12 19.66
N ASP A 199 -6.96 6.86 19.22
CA ASP A 199 -7.34 5.69 20.00
C ASP A 199 -6.23 4.65 20.13
N SER A 200 -5.02 5.00 19.68
CA SER A 200 -3.83 4.14 19.68
C SER A 200 -4.11 2.78 19.04
N THR A 201 -4.66 2.81 17.82
CA THR A 201 -4.91 1.61 17.03
C THR A 201 -4.15 1.65 15.71
N ILE A 202 -3.96 0.47 15.12
CA ILE A 202 -3.26 0.28 13.85
C ILE A 202 -4.24 -0.31 12.86
N ILE A 203 -4.32 0.30 11.68
CA ILE A 203 -5.00 -0.27 10.51
C ILE A 203 -3.95 -1.02 9.69
N VAL A 204 -4.23 -2.25 9.38
CA VAL A 204 -3.37 -3.13 8.60
C VAL A 204 -4.08 -3.49 7.30
N SER A 205 -3.42 -3.32 6.19
CA SER A 205 -3.87 -3.86 4.90
C SER A 205 -3.21 -5.20 4.65
N GLY A 206 -4.04 -6.25 4.62
CA GLY A 206 -3.66 -7.59 4.19
C GLY A 206 -4.24 -7.87 2.81
N ARG A 207 -3.39 -7.88 1.78
CA ARG A 207 -3.82 -8.07 0.38
C ARG A 207 -4.76 -9.28 0.21
N ASN A 208 -4.47 -10.36 0.96
CA ASN A 208 -5.19 -11.62 0.85
C ASN A 208 -6.34 -11.76 1.85
N GLN A 209 -6.45 -10.87 2.84
CA GLN A 209 -7.41 -11.01 3.95
C GLN A 209 -8.33 -9.81 4.13
N GLY A 210 -8.01 -8.64 3.56
CA GLY A 210 -8.78 -7.40 3.71
C GLY A 210 -8.13 -6.42 4.69
N LEU A 211 -8.93 -5.55 5.29
CA LEU A 211 -8.45 -4.54 6.25
C LEU A 211 -8.72 -5.00 7.68
N ILE A 212 -7.72 -4.79 8.53
CA ILE A 212 -7.74 -5.27 9.90
C ILE A 212 -7.42 -4.11 10.84
N LYS A 213 -8.14 -3.97 11.95
CA LYS A 213 -7.80 -3.03 13.01
C LYS A 213 -7.39 -3.78 14.27
N VAL A 214 -6.20 -3.43 14.77
CA VAL A 214 -5.68 -3.94 16.05
C VAL A 214 -5.36 -2.78 16.98
N THR A 215 -5.45 -3.03 18.30
CA THR A 215 -5.03 -2.05 19.30
C THR A 215 -3.52 -2.06 19.47
N TRP A 216 -3.00 -0.96 20.04
CA TRP A 216 -1.60 -0.94 20.47
C TRP A 216 -1.27 -2.08 21.44
N ASP A 217 -2.21 -2.51 22.28
CA ASP A 217 -2.07 -3.64 23.22
C ASP A 217 -2.24 -5.02 22.58
N ASP A 218 -2.14 -5.12 21.25
CA ASP A 218 -2.21 -6.38 20.50
C ASP A 218 -3.55 -7.13 20.68
N LYS A 219 -4.67 -6.41 20.47
CA LYS A 219 -6.02 -6.99 20.47
C LYS A 219 -6.72 -6.69 19.16
N LEU A 220 -7.36 -7.69 18.56
CA LEU A 220 -8.17 -7.50 17.37
C LEU A 220 -9.43 -6.69 17.71
N LYS A 221 -9.67 -5.62 16.95
CA LYS A 221 -10.89 -4.79 17.03
C LYS A 221 -11.94 -5.21 16.02
N TRP A 222 -11.54 -5.26 14.76
CA TRP A 222 -12.43 -5.66 13.66
C TRP A 222 -11.65 -6.12 12.41
N ILE A 223 -12.38 -6.81 11.54
CA ILE A 223 -11.95 -7.23 10.20
C ILE A 223 -12.97 -6.73 9.18
N MET A 224 -12.52 -6.00 8.16
CA MET A 224 -13.32 -5.58 7.01
C MET A 224 -12.94 -6.46 5.81
N ALA A 225 -13.74 -7.49 5.58
CA ALA A 225 -13.55 -8.44 4.49
C ALA A 225 -14.86 -9.21 4.23
N PRO A 226 -15.01 -9.85 3.06
CA PRO A 226 -16.10 -10.79 2.82
C PRO A 226 -16.18 -11.87 3.90
N LYS A 227 -17.41 -12.19 4.35
CA LYS A 227 -17.65 -13.12 5.48
C LYS A 227 -17.38 -14.59 5.18
N GLN A 228 -16.99 -14.91 3.96
CA GLN A 228 -16.79 -16.29 3.52
C GLN A 228 -15.54 -16.94 4.14
N LYS A 229 -15.69 -18.19 4.57
CA LYS A 229 -14.65 -19.12 5.02
C LYS A 229 -13.79 -18.68 6.21
N TRP A 230 -14.25 -17.80 7.06
CA TRP A 230 -13.53 -17.48 8.30
C TRP A 230 -13.71 -18.57 9.36
N GLY A 231 -12.61 -18.95 10.03
CA GLY A 231 -12.54 -19.96 11.04
C GLY A 231 -11.84 -19.48 12.32
N LYS A 232 -10.85 -20.22 12.78
CA LYS A 232 -10.10 -19.92 14.02
C LYS A 232 -8.78 -19.23 13.71
N SER A 233 -8.40 -18.30 14.57
CA SER A 233 -7.11 -17.64 14.54
C SER A 233 -5.96 -18.55 14.99
N GLY A 234 -4.74 -18.06 14.83
CA GLY A 234 -3.53 -18.70 15.35
C GLY A 234 -2.73 -19.43 14.29
N ARG A 235 -1.42 -19.46 14.47
CA ARG A 235 -0.47 -20.08 13.54
C ARG A 235 -0.72 -21.57 13.27
N LYS A 236 -1.56 -22.20 14.09
CA LYS A 236 -2.01 -23.60 13.98
C LYS A 236 -3.53 -23.74 13.83
N GLY A 237 -4.25 -22.65 13.55
CA GLY A 237 -5.72 -22.67 13.45
C GLY A 237 -6.44 -23.09 14.75
N ARG A 238 -5.81 -22.92 15.92
CA ARG A 238 -6.34 -23.38 17.22
C ARG A 238 -6.70 -22.25 18.18
N GLY A 239 -6.68 -21.00 17.69
CA GLY A 239 -7.03 -19.83 18.48
C GLY A 239 -8.54 -19.63 18.62
N TYR A 240 -8.96 -18.38 18.77
CA TYR A 240 -10.36 -18.03 18.92
C TYR A 240 -11.09 -17.91 17.57
N ASN A 241 -12.42 -17.94 17.62
CA ASN A 241 -13.25 -17.74 16.45
C ASN A 241 -13.16 -16.29 15.96
N THR A 242 -12.78 -16.09 14.70
CA THR A 242 -12.60 -14.76 14.09
C THR A 242 -13.90 -14.11 13.62
N LYS A 243 -14.96 -14.88 13.38
CA LYS A 243 -16.25 -14.41 12.85
C LYS A 243 -16.88 -13.25 13.63
N PRO A 244 -16.82 -13.20 14.99
CA PRO A 244 -17.38 -12.08 15.76
C PRO A 244 -16.70 -10.72 15.51
N TYR A 245 -15.56 -10.70 14.87
CA TYR A 245 -14.80 -9.49 14.56
C TYR A 245 -15.07 -8.95 13.14
N LEU A 246 -15.80 -9.73 12.32
CA LEU A 246 -16.15 -9.30 10.97
C LEU A 246 -17.18 -8.18 11.00
N LEU A 247 -16.90 -7.10 10.29
CA LEU A 247 -17.86 -6.03 10.08
C LEU A 247 -18.97 -6.48 9.13
N THR A 248 -20.15 -5.91 9.32
CA THR A 248 -21.31 -6.12 8.46
C THR A 248 -21.47 -4.95 7.50
N ALA A 249 -21.47 -5.23 6.21
CA ALA A 249 -21.72 -4.22 5.19
C ALA A 249 -23.19 -3.79 5.20
N ILE A 250 -23.44 -2.48 5.23
CA ILE A 250 -24.76 -1.87 5.22
C ILE A 250 -24.92 -0.88 4.08
N ASN A 251 -26.13 -0.67 3.62
CA ASN A 251 -26.48 0.33 2.62
C ASN A 251 -26.57 1.74 3.22
N LYS A 252 -26.94 2.72 2.40
CA LYS A 252 -27.06 4.13 2.84
C LYS A 252 -28.16 4.34 3.88
N GLU A 253 -29.18 3.50 3.84
CA GLU A 253 -30.32 3.50 4.78
C GLU A 253 -29.98 2.83 6.13
N GLY A 254 -28.81 2.17 6.23
CA GLY A 254 -28.36 1.48 7.44
C GLY A 254 -28.76 0.01 7.50
N GLU A 255 -29.35 -0.54 6.43
CA GLU A 255 -29.80 -1.92 6.37
C GLU A 255 -28.67 -2.85 5.87
N PRO A 256 -28.48 -4.02 6.50
CA PRO A 256 -27.51 -5.00 6.02
C PRO A 256 -27.80 -5.49 4.61
N TYR A 257 -26.77 -5.58 3.78
CA TYR A 257 -26.87 -6.27 2.50
C TYR A 257 -27.20 -7.76 2.68
N ASN A 258 -27.71 -8.37 1.63
CA ASN A 258 -28.01 -9.80 1.60
C ASN A 258 -26.75 -10.67 1.77
N LYS A 259 -26.96 -11.98 1.96
CA LYS A 259 -25.89 -12.94 2.24
C LYS A 259 -24.83 -13.01 1.14
N ASP A 260 -25.24 -12.89 -0.12
CA ASP A 260 -24.30 -13.00 -1.25
C ASP A 260 -23.36 -11.81 -1.32
N VAL A 261 -23.87 -10.60 -1.08
CA VAL A 261 -23.05 -9.40 -0.94
C VAL A 261 -22.15 -9.51 0.29
N GLN A 262 -22.69 -9.90 1.47
CA GLN A 262 -21.86 -10.07 2.69
C GLN A 262 -20.72 -11.09 2.51
N ASN A 263 -20.93 -12.12 1.70
CA ASN A 263 -19.91 -13.12 1.40
C ASN A 263 -18.99 -12.72 0.23
N GLY A 264 -19.22 -11.58 -0.41
CA GLY A 264 -18.45 -11.12 -1.56
C GLY A 264 -18.70 -11.90 -2.86
N ILE A 265 -19.80 -12.68 -2.94
CA ILE A 265 -20.18 -13.43 -4.15
C ILE A 265 -20.67 -12.48 -5.23
N THR A 266 -21.38 -11.43 -4.82
CA THR A 266 -21.85 -10.37 -5.70
C THR A 266 -21.55 -9.00 -5.09
N SER A 267 -21.43 -7.98 -5.95
CA SER A 267 -21.41 -6.58 -5.54
C SER A 267 -22.83 -6.03 -5.49
N ALA A 268 -23.07 -4.99 -4.67
CA ALA A 268 -24.27 -4.17 -4.79
C ALA A 268 -24.01 -2.95 -5.71
N LYS A 269 -25.06 -2.24 -6.09
CA LYS A 269 -24.94 -1.07 -6.96
C LYS A 269 -24.07 0.04 -6.33
N ASP A 270 -24.19 0.19 -5.02
CA ASP A 270 -23.57 1.26 -4.23
C ASP A 270 -22.56 0.74 -3.19
N PHE A 271 -22.18 -0.54 -3.29
CA PHE A 271 -21.22 -1.15 -2.36
C PHE A 271 -20.43 -2.28 -3.00
N ASP A 272 -19.15 -2.33 -2.67
CA ASP A 272 -18.29 -3.49 -2.85
C ASP A 272 -17.21 -3.53 -1.76
N PHE A 273 -16.70 -4.73 -1.47
CA PHE A 273 -15.55 -4.91 -0.59
C PHE A 273 -14.26 -4.40 -1.25
N PRO A 274 -13.25 -4.01 -0.46
CA PRO A 274 -11.89 -3.82 -1.00
C PRO A 274 -11.26 -5.19 -1.31
N TRP A 275 -10.83 -5.36 -2.55
CA TRP A 275 -10.21 -6.59 -3.06
C TRP A 275 -8.72 -6.37 -3.30
N GLY A 276 -7.87 -7.10 -2.58
CA GLY A 276 -6.43 -6.92 -2.64
C GLY A 276 -5.96 -5.51 -2.24
N PRO A 277 -6.47 -4.94 -1.12
CA PRO A 277 -6.31 -3.54 -0.78
C PRO A 277 -4.85 -3.14 -0.56
N HIS A 278 -4.54 -1.86 -0.81
CA HIS A 278 -3.29 -1.19 -0.46
C HIS A 278 -3.58 0.19 0.16
N ALA A 279 -2.61 0.72 0.90
CA ALA A 279 -2.59 2.09 1.41
C ALA A 279 -3.88 2.52 2.13
N PRO A 280 -4.29 1.86 3.22
CA PRO A 280 -5.36 2.36 4.06
C PRO A 280 -4.91 3.67 4.71
N TYR A 281 -5.75 4.69 4.68
CA TYR A 281 -5.51 5.97 5.30
C TYR A 281 -6.73 6.42 6.09
N LEU A 282 -6.54 6.74 7.38
CA LEU A 282 -7.61 7.22 8.24
C LEU A 282 -7.80 8.72 8.06
N LEU A 283 -8.92 9.10 7.49
CA LEU A 283 -9.27 10.49 7.24
C LEU A 283 -9.55 11.27 8.54
N PRO A 284 -9.40 12.61 8.53
CA PRO A 284 -9.69 13.45 9.70
C PRO A 284 -11.14 13.32 10.22
N ASN A 285 -12.09 12.98 9.35
CA ASN A 285 -13.49 12.74 9.71
C ASN A 285 -13.74 11.37 10.37
N GLY A 286 -12.70 10.52 10.47
CA GLY A 286 -12.76 9.17 11.04
C GLY A 286 -13.13 8.08 10.05
N ASN A 287 -13.39 8.41 8.79
CA ASN A 287 -13.59 7.43 7.73
C ASN A 287 -12.24 6.85 7.28
N LEU A 288 -12.30 5.69 6.64
CA LEU A 288 -11.14 5.00 6.10
C LEU A 288 -11.16 5.05 4.58
N ILE A 289 -10.15 5.64 3.97
CA ILE A 289 -9.94 5.56 2.52
C ILE A 289 -8.89 4.49 2.22
N VAL A 290 -9.01 3.82 1.08
CA VAL A 290 -8.09 2.74 0.68
C VAL A 290 -8.04 2.64 -0.85
N PHE A 291 -6.89 2.24 -1.39
CA PHE A 291 -6.81 1.82 -2.78
C PHE A 291 -7.26 0.34 -2.89
N ASP A 292 -8.38 0.12 -3.54
CA ASP A 292 -8.95 -1.20 -3.84
C ASP A 292 -8.43 -1.65 -5.21
N ASN A 293 -7.42 -2.52 -5.22
CA ASN A 293 -6.79 -3.00 -6.45
C ASN A 293 -7.73 -3.82 -7.33
N GLY A 294 -8.66 -4.54 -6.73
CA GLY A 294 -9.74 -5.23 -7.43
C GLY A 294 -9.40 -6.52 -8.18
N PRO A 295 -8.24 -7.20 -7.97
CA PRO A 295 -8.01 -8.48 -8.60
C PRO A 295 -8.95 -9.53 -8.01
N PHE A 296 -9.45 -10.44 -8.85
CA PHE A 296 -10.35 -11.54 -8.44
C PHE A 296 -11.60 -11.08 -7.67
N ARG A 297 -12.09 -9.91 -7.98
CA ARG A 297 -13.33 -9.37 -7.44
C ARG A 297 -14.46 -10.38 -7.60
N ASN A 298 -15.24 -10.59 -6.54
CA ASN A 298 -16.29 -11.61 -6.48
C ASN A 298 -15.80 -13.03 -6.79
N TYR A 299 -14.53 -13.34 -6.48
CA TYR A 299 -13.87 -14.63 -6.71
C TYR A 299 -13.78 -15.05 -8.18
N ASN A 300 -13.81 -14.10 -9.11
CA ASN A 300 -13.69 -14.36 -10.54
C ASN A 300 -12.80 -13.31 -11.23
N ASN A 301 -12.54 -13.50 -12.53
CA ASN A 301 -11.73 -12.59 -13.34
C ASN A 301 -12.55 -11.70 -14.28
N GLU A 302 -13.86 -11.73 -14.20
CA GLU A 302 -14.74 -11.06 -15.15
C GLU A 302 -14.95 -9.59 -14.82
N THR A 303 -14.94 -9.26 -13.51
CA THR A 303 -15.24 -7.91 -13.02
C THR A 303 -14.00 -7.29 -12.36
N GLN A 304 -13.02 -6.86 -13.16
CA GLN A 304 -11.79 -6.28 -12.64
C GLN A 304 -11.76 -4.77 -12.87
N TYR A 305 -11.62 -4.03 -11.79
CA TYR A 305 -11.33 -2.60 -11.78
C TYR A 305 -10.61 -2.23 -10.48
N SER A 306 -9.80 -1.18 -10.53
CA SER A 306 -9.24 -0.55 -9.33
C SER A 306 -9.95 0.76 -9.05
N ARG A 307 -9.93 1.17 -7.79
CA ARG A 307 -10.52 2.43 -7.33
C ARG A 307 -9.93 2.89 -6.01
N ALA A 308 -9.97 4.19 -5.77
CA ALA A 308 -9.94 4.73 -4.42
C ALA A 308 -11.36 4.63 -3.84
N VAL A 309 -11.51 4.18 -2.61
CA VAL A 309 -12.82 4.02 -1.97
C VAL A 309 -12.77 4.43 -0.50
N GLU A 310 -13.79 5.18 -0.06
CA GLU A 310 -13.94 5.62 1.32
C GLU A 310 -15.07 4.83 2.00
N TYR A 311 -14.76 4.32 3.20
CA TYR A 311 -15.71 3.60 4.06
C TYR A 311 -15.89 4.34 5.39
N GLN A 312 -17.14 4.45 5.81
CA GLN A 312 -17.50 4.85 7.16
C GLN A 312 -17.69 3.59 8.02
N VAL A 313 -16.95 3.51 9.12
CA VAL A 313 -16.99 2.37 10.05
C VAL A 313 -17.68 2.77 11.34
N ASP A 314 -18.69 2.01 11.76
CA ASP A 314 -19.30 2.07 13.08
C ASP A 314 -18.80 0.89 13.92
N GLU A 315 -17.79 1.12 14.73
CA GLU A 315 -17.17 0.08 15.56
C GLU A 315 -18.11 -0.45 16.66
N LYS A 316 -19.02 0.40 17.16
CA LYS A 316 -19.98 0.02 18.21
C LYS A 316 -20.98 -1.01 17.70
N ASN A 317 -21.51 -0.77 16.51
CA ASN A 317 -22.50 -1.65 15.88
C ASN A 317 -21.84 -2.71 14.97
N LYS A 318 -20.52 -2.65 14.79
CA LYS A 318 -19.72 -3.51 13.90
C LYS A 318 -20.25 -3.50 12.47
N THR A 319 -20.56 -2.32 11.95
CA THR A 319 -21.03 -2.11 10.60
C THR A 319 -20.13 -1.16 9.83
N PHE A 320 -20.20 -1.21 8.52
CA PHE A 320 -19.53 -0.24 7.67
C PHE A 320 -20.31 -0.05 6.37
N LYS A 321 -20.18 1.13 5.77
CA LYS A 321 -20.77 1.48 4.48
C LYS A 321 -19.78 2.23 3.61
N GLN A 322 -19.92 2.04 2.31
CA GLN A 322 -19.22 2.81 1.31
C GLN A 322 -19.85 4.20 1.20
N VAL A 323 -19.03 5.27 1.23
CA VAL A 323 -19.53 6.65 1.18
C VAL A 323 -19.03 7.42 -0.04
N TRP A 324 -17.89 7.03 -0.59
CA TRP A 324 -17.31 7.63 -1.79
C TRP A 324 -16.47 6.61 -2.57
N GLU A 325 -16.35 6.81 -3.87
CA GLU A 325 -15.41 6.07 -4.73
C GLU A 325 -14.99 6.89 -5.94
N TYR A 326 -13.79 6.63 -6.44
CA TYR A 326 -13.28 7.14 -7.70
C TYR A 326 -12.47 6.07 -8.44
N GLY A 327 -12.65 5.94 -9.75
CA GLY A 327 -11.82 5.09 -10.61
C GLY A 327 -12.54 3.86 -11.18
N LYS A 328 -13.65 3.42 -10.61
CA LYS A 328 -14.42 2.27 -11.10
C LYS A 328 -14.77 2.40 -12.59
N ASP A 329 -15.29 3.56 -13.00
CA ASP A 329 -15.70 3.81 -14.38
C ASP A 329 -14.52 3.99 -15.35
N ARG A 330 -13.30 4.14 -14.82
CA ARG A 330 -12.07 4.20 -15.60
C ARG A 330 -11.64 2.83 -16.15
N GLY A 331 -12.15 1.74 -15.57
CA GLY A 331 -11.89 0.36 -15.98
C GLY A 331 -10.38 0.08 -16.13
N PHE A 332 -9.97 -0.53 -17.24
CA PHE A 332 -8.56 -0.86 -17.49
C PHE A 332 -7.61 0.34 -17.63
N ASN A 333 -8.12 1.56 -17.75
CA ASN A 333 -7.26 2.76 -17.75
C ASN A 333 -6.70 3.11 -16.36
N LEU A 334 -7.28 2.54 -15.31
CA LEU A 334 -6.83 2.71 -13.92
C LEU A 334 -6.59 1.36 -13.21
N PHE A 335 -6.86 0.22 -13.84
CA PHE A 335 -6.73 -1.09 -13.22
C PHE A 335 -5.27 -1.42 -12.93
N SER A 336 -4.95 -1.54 -11.65
CA SER A 336 -3.64 -1.90 -11.11
C SER A 336 -3.80 -3.02 -10.09
N PRO A 337 -3.56 -4.29 -10.47
CA PRO A 337 -3.80 -5.45 -9.59
C PRO A 337 -2.81 -5.58 -8.42
N ILE A 338 -1.75 -4.79 -8.41
CA ILE A 338 -0.69 -4.79 -7.39
C ILE A 338 -0.26 -3.36 -7.08
N VAL A 339 0.45 -3.15 -5.96
CA VAL A 339 0.99 -1.86 -5.50
C VAL A 339 -0.09 -0.78 -5.45
N SER A 340 0.24 0.48 -5.63
CA SER A 340 -0.72 1.59 -5.67
C SER A 340 -0.97 2.25 -4.32
N ASP A 341 -1.49 3.47 -4.37
CA ASP A 341 -1.60 4.33 -3.20
C ASP A 341 -2.80 5.27 -3.27
N VAL A 342 -3.22 5.80 -2.12
CA VAL A 342 -4.23 6.84 -2.02
C VAL A 342 -3.98 7.72 -0.81
N ASP A 343 -3.93 9.05 -1.03
CA ASP A 343 -3.68 10.05 0.01
C ASP A 343 -4.67 11.20 0.00
N LEU A 344 -4.98 11.71 1.18
CA LEU A 344 -5.65 12.99 1.34
C LEU A 344 -4.62 14.12 1.30
N LEU A 345 -4.75 15.02 0.34
CA LEU A 345 -3.87 16.17 0.20
C LEU A 345 -4.20 17.26 1.23
N PRO A 346 -3.19 17.80 1.95
CA PRO A 346 -3.44 18.58 3.15
C PRO A 346 -4.06 19.97 2.93
N TYR A 347 -3.78 20.66 1.81
CA TYR A 347 -4.29 22.01 1.54
C TYR A 347 -5.59 21.97 0.76
N THR A 348 -5.62 21.29 -0.37
CA THR A 348 -6.79 21.25 -1.26
C THR A 348 -7.89 20.33 -0.78
N LYS A 349 -7.57 19.36 0.08
CA LYS A 349 -8.43 18.24 0.47
C LYS A 349 -8.81 17.34 -0.70
N ASN A 350 -8.13 17.48 -1.82
CA ASN A 350 -8.22 16.53 -2.92
C ASN A 350 -7.63 15.17 -2.52
N ILE A 351 -7.97 14.15 -3.29
CA ILE A 351 -7.43 12.81 -3.12
C ILE A 351 -6.41 12.57 -4.24
N LEU A 352 -5.18 12.21 -3.86
CA LEU A 352 -4.18 11.71 -4.79
C LEU A 352 -4.36 10.20 -4.94
N VAL A 353 -4.60 9.75 -6.16
CA VAL A 353 -4.82 8.35 -6.50
C VAL A 353 -3.68 7.86 -7.38
N THR A 354 -2.96 6.87 -6.92
CA THR A 354 -1.82 6.28 -7.63
C THR A 354 -2.17 4.87 -8.10
N SER A 355 -2.27 4.66 -9.41
CA SER A 355 -2.33 3.33 -10.02
C SER A 355 -0.96 2.92 -10.51
N GLY A 356 -0.27 2.11 -9.72
CA GLY A 356 1.17 1.87 -9.86
C GLY A 356 1.57 0.85 -10.91
N PHE A 357 0.63 0.02 -11.39
CA PHE A 357 0.90 -1.02 -12.38
C PHE A 357 -0.29 -1.25 -13.31
N ILE A 358 -0.35 -0.49 -14.38
CA ILE A 358 -1.38 -0.62 -15.41
C ILE A 358 -0.72 -1.31 -16.62
N SER A 359 -1.23 -2.46 -17.03
CA SER A 359 -0.61 -3.28 -18.09
C SER A 359 -1.62 -3.72 -19.16
N PRO A 360 -2.26 -2.78 -19.89
CA PRO A 360 -3.09 -3.16 -21.02
C PRO A 360 -2.22 -3.59 -22.19
N ARG A 361 -2.49 -4.74 -22.78
CA ARG A 361 -1.82 -5.21 -24.02
C ARG A 361 -0.28 -5.13 -23.96
N ASN A 362 0.30 -5.46 -22.78
CA ASN A 362 1.76 -5.51 -22.58
C ASN A 362 2.50 -4.16 -22.58
N VAL A 363 1.80 -3.05 -22.50
CA VAL A 363 2.40 -1.73 -22.27
C VAL A 363 2.31 -1.42 -20.78
N HIS A 364 3.46 -1.39 -20.10
CA HIS A 364 3.52 -1.10 -18.67
C HIS A 364 3.58 0.41 -18.43
N ARG A 365 2.68 0.90 -17.62
CA ARG A 365 2.60 2.29 -17.21
C ARG A 365 2.04 2.40 -15.80
N ALA A 366 2.22 3.55 -15.20
CA ALA A 366 1.48 3.95 -14.01
C ALA A 366 0.73 5.26 -14.27
N LYS A 367 -0.22 5.58 -13.40
CA LYS A 367 -0.93 6.85 -13.42
C LYS A 367 -1.02 7.43 -12.02
N ILE A 368 -0.92 8.74 -11.95
CA ILE A 368 -1.28 9.51 -10.76
C ILE A 368 -2.39 10.50 -11.15
N VAL A 369 -3.40 10.58 -10.31
CA VAL A 369 -4.57 11.44 -10.52
C VAL A 369 -4.87 12.18 -9.23
N GLU A 370 -4.95 13.49 -9.29
CA GLU A 370 -5.50 14.29 -8.20
C GLU A 370 -6.97 14.60 -8.50
N VAL A 371 -7.86 14.18 -7.61
CA VAL A 371 -9.30 14.30 -7.81
C VAL A 371 -9.97 15.02 -6.64
N SER A 372 -10.90 15.92 -6.95
CA SER A 372 -11.77 16.54 -5.95
C SER A 372 -12.82 15.52 -5.49
N PRO A 373 -12.91 15.20 -4.19
CA PRO A 373 -13.89 14.23 -3.69
C PRO A 373 -15.34 14.73 -3.73
N GLU A 374 -15.55 16.05 -3.86
CA GLU A 374 -16.90 16.66 -3.88
C GLU A 374 -17.68 16.29 -5.14
N ASN A 375 -16.99 16.17 -6.28
CA ASN A 375 -17.64 16.02 -7.59
C ASN A 375 -16.93 15.02 -8.51
N ASN A 376 -15.93 14.31 -8.01
CA ASN A 376 -15.06 13.37 -8.75
C ASN A 376 -14.35 14.02 -9.96
N LYS A 377 -14.14 15.36 -9.91
CA LYS A 377 -13.46 16.06 -10.97
C LYS A 377 -11.95 15.95 -10.80
N GLU A 378 -11.30 15.43 -11.80
CA GLU A 378 -9.84 15.39 -11.88
C GLU A 378 -9.31 16.82 -12.09
N VAL A 379 -8.31 17.21 -11.34
CA VAL A 379 -7.59 18.48 -11.48
C VAL A 379 -6.18 18.29 -12.02
N PHE A 380 -5.62 17.09 -11.83
CA PHE A 380 -4.34 16.69 -12.40
C PHE A 380 -4.38 15.22 -12.81
N GLU A 381 -3.72 14.90 -13.92
CA GLU A 381 -3.41 13.52 -14.31
C GLU A 381 -2.07 13.45 -15.02
N ALA A 382 -1.21 12.54 -14.59
CA ALA A 382 0.02 12.19 -15.29
C ALA A 382 0.10 10.70 -15.56
N THR A 383 0.71 10.33 -16.69
CA THR A 383 1.03 8.96 -17.04
C THR A 383 2.54 8.77 -17.01
N ILE A 384 2.99 7.77 -16.29
CA ILE A 384 4.38 7.35 -16.17
C ILE A 384 4.59 6.19 -17.12
N PHE A 385 5.37 6.39 -18.20
CA PHE A 385 5.67 5.39 -19.21
C PHE A 385 6.98 4.69 -18.88
N PHE A 386 6.91 3.45 -18.41
CA PHE A 386 8.10 2.67 -18.11
C PHE A 386 8.81 2.24 -19.40
N LYS A 387 10.13 2.33 -19.38
CA LYS A 387 10.97 1.96 -20.57
C LYS A 387 11.26 0.47 -20.62
N ASN A 388 11.23 -0.22 -19.50
CA ASN A 388 11.40 -1.66 -19.47
C ASN A 388 10.09 -2.37 -19.77
N THR A 389 9.94 -2.75 -21.03
CA THR A 389 8.77 -3.50 -21.53
C THR A 389 9.06 -4.99 -21.76
N ASN A 390 10.30 -5.45 -21.55
CA ASN A 390 10.71 -6.83 -21.76
C ASN A 390 10.24 -7.72 -20.61
N ARG A 391 8.98 -8.11 -20.66
CA ARG A 391 8.40 -9.08 -19.76
C ARG A 391 8.36 -10.46 -20.41
N ASP A 392 8.99 -11.42 -19.77
CA ASP A 392 8.70 -12.82 -20.07
C ASP A 392 7.39 -13.21 -19.38
N PHE A 393 6.28 -13.19 -20.12
CA PHE A 393 4.95 -13.54 -19.59
C PHE A 393 4.86 -14.98 -19.07
N ASN A 394 5.81 -15.83 -19.46
CA ASN A 394 5.89 -17.21 -19.00
C ASN A 394 6.52 -17.33 -17.60
N LYS A 395 7.02 -16.22 -17.04
CA LYS A 395 7.59 -16.16 -15.69
C LYS A 395 6.85 -15.11 -14.86
N PRO A 396 5.66 -15.40 -14.33
CA PRO A 396 5.00 -14.49 -13.40
C PRO A 396 5.88 -14.34 -12.15
N GLY A 397 6.18 -13.12 -11.77
CA GLY A 397 6.96 -12.86 -10.56
C GLY A 397 7.19 -11.39 -10.29
N TRP A 398 7.25 -11.06 -9.03
CA TRP A 398 7.65 -9.74 -8.53
C TRP A 398 9.07 -9.41 -9.05
N GLY A 399 9.29 -8.15 -9.45
CA GLY A 399 10.59 -7.69 -9.97
C GLY A 399 10.85 -7.97 -11.44
N GLN A 400 9.85 -8.40 -12.22
CA GLN A 400 9.96 -8.60 -13.66
C GLN A 400 9.45 -7.43 -14.51
N ALA A 401 8.76 -6.47 -13.90
CA ALA A 401 8.32 -5.24 -14.54
C ALA A 401 8.58 -4.07 -13.61
N ASP A 402 8.79 -2.90 -14.19
CA ASP A 402 8.87 -1.67 -13.43
C ASP A 402 7.50 -1.36 -12.83
N VAL A 403 7.48 -0.85 -11.61
CA VAL A 403 6.27 -0.46 -10.89
C VAL A 403 6.47 0.88 -10.18
N LEU A 404 5.40 1.64 -10.08
CA LEU A 404 5.29 2.77 -9.17
C LEU A 404 4.64 2.26 -7.89
N TYR A 405 5.40 2.23 -6.81
CA TYR A 405 4.89 1.72 -5.53
C TYR A 405 3.93 2.70 -4.89
N ARG A 406 4.36 3.96 -4.74
CA ARG A 406 3.60 5.09 -4.18
C ARG A 406 3.91 6.37 -4.93
N ALA A 407 3.03 7.36 -4.79
CA ALA A 407 3.31 8.74 -5.17
C ALA A 407 2.83 9.68 -4.06
N GLU A 408 3.59 10.73 -3.82
CA GLU A 408 3.26 11.76 -2.84
C GLU A 408 3.29 13.15 -3.50
N ARG A 409 2.51 14.08 -2.96
CA ARG A 409 2.65 15.50 -3.28
C ARG A 409 3.54 16.15 -2.22
N MET A 410 4.64 16.76 -2.63
CA MET A 410 5.69 17.19 -1.73
C MET A 410 6.06 18.65 -1.92
N GLU A 411 5.93 19.46 -0.88
CA GLU A 411 6.56 20.78 -0.85
C GLU A 411 8.06 20.64 -0.60
N LEU A 412 8.85 21.18 -1.52
CA LEU A 412 10.28 21.36 -1.31
C LEU A 412 10.49 22.68 -0.55
N LYS A 413 10.55 22.61 0.78
CA LYS A 413 11.01 23.75 1.60
C LYS A 413 12.49 23.56 1.83
N TYR A 414 13.26 24.55 1.41
CA TYR A 414 14.70 24.64 1.65
C TYR A 414 14.98 25.26 3.02
#